data_9be3fa4b0256a286360c70c556c69d11
#
_entry.id   9be3fa4b0256a286360c70c556c69d11
#
_cell.length_a   1.000
_cell.length_b   1.000
_cell.length_c   1.000
_cell.angle_alpha   90.00
_cell.angle_beta   90.00
_cell.angle_gamma   90.00
#
_symmetry.space_group_name_H-M   'P 1'
#
loop_
_entity.id
_entity.type
_entity.pdbx_description
1 polymer ?
#
loop_
_entity_poly.entity_id
_entity_poly.type
_entity_poly.pdbx_seq_one_letter_code
_entity_poly.pdbx_strand_id
1 'polypeptide(L)'
;MSDESMFDPATVEESRPVAATARKSYPPRVPTLCRLTCQGFEMFFSDRRDDPRMPGLIPRTIIAPWWNGVSALCGAEMEKYERRLKTIIGTGEFNDADQLAVELQKAGIGWTNRLLDELERPEGDRALKQIFENPILITDVREIARILPLSAALKSQINIAFALLAEAEQTEGLRILDLSSDTVGMLKGQYLAFADSNGPDARYLALALLNRMVRPWQILLLARALSWRPNERGSPYPEFDTVAYRLVLELQRMASDLVGLAKSAELAPAIGRIQVLAAQYLDAAEGIAGVLMLRADSPWAEMLQDAHWRLAAAFDRPFLERVSTIVFDAERRPDPASAEASIAGAQFLALLLEHGERFGLAAAARDATSDLAGRIGDASQNLIEAMRASPDYSLFDGHLQALLRITEIIFKDGPGAQLARTMRMARQSSAA
;
A
#
# COMPACT_ATOMS: atom_id res chain seq x y z
N MET A 1 0.60 11.84 -42.53
CA MET A 1 0.85 10.43 -42.17
C MET A 1 1.24 10.47 -40.72
N SER A 2 0.29 10.13 -39.95
CA SER A 2 0.25 10.25 -38.47
C SER A 2 0.88 8.99 -37.89
N ASP A 3 1.88 9.14 -37.06
CA ASP A 3 2.42 8.03 -36.26
C ASP A 3 1.90 8.21 -34.82
N GLU A 4 0.69 7.67 -34.62
CA GLU A 4 0.15 7.37 -33.31
C GLU A 4 0.56 5.95 -32.95
N SER A 5 1.57 5.77 -32.13
CA SER A 5 1.71 4.48 -31.45
C SER A 5 2.49 4.58 -30.15
N MET A 6 1.92 3.91 -29.19
CA MET A 6 2.51 3.28 -28.02
C MET A 6 2.75 4.15 -26.79
N PHE A 7 1.66 4.42 -26.10
CA PHE A 7 1.68 4.30 -24.65
C PHE A 7 0.81 3.09 -24.26
N ASP A 8 1.46 1.97 -24.02
CA ASP A 8 0.81 0.78 -23.47
C ASP A 8 0.60 0.99 -21.95
N PRO A 9 -0.64 1.10 -21.48
CA PRO A 9 -0.93 1.31 -20.06
C PRO A 9 -0.66 0.08 -19.18
N ALA A 10 -0.17 -1.03 -19.76
CA ALA A 10 0.12 -2.26 -19.03
C ALA A 10 1.42 -2.22 -18.22
N THR A 11 2.36 -1.35 -18.54
CA THR A 11 3.68 -1.29 -17.90
C THR A 11 3.75 -0.42 -16.62
N VAL A 12 2.69 0.32 -16.30
CA VAL A 12 2.64 1.17 -15.09
C VAL A 12 2.02 0.44 -13.88
N GLU A 13 1.59 -0.81 -14.04
CA GLU A 13 0.84 -1.54 -13.00
C GLU A 13 1.70 -2.20 -11.91
N GLU A 14 3.02 -2.28 -12.04
CA GLU A 14 3.86 -3.08 -11.12
C GLU A 14 4.34 -2.35 -9.85
N SER A 15 4.14 -1.05 -9.71
CA SER A 15 4.64 -0.30 -8.54
C SER A 15 3.54 0.18 -7.58
N ARG A 16 2.48 -0.63 -7.34
CA ARG A 16 1.40 -0.25 -6.44
C ARG A 16 1.60 -0.74 -5.01
N PRO A 17 1.68 0.16 -4.01
CA PRO A 17 1.57 -0.25 -2.62
C PRO A 17 0.16 -0.73 -2.29
N VAL A 18 0.05 -1.83 -1.56
CA VAL A 18 -1.07 -2.40 -0.79
C VAL A 18 -2.52 -2.29 -1.35
N ALA A 19 -2.88 -1.22 -2.04
CA ALA A 19 -4.22 -1.06 -2.63
C ALA A 19 -4.42 -1.82 -3.96
N ALA A 20 -3.37 -2.37 -4.56
CA ALA A 20 -3.44 -3.00 -5.88
C ALA A 20 -3.90 -4.46 -5.87
N THR A 21 -3.85 -5.16 -4.74
CA THR A 21 -4.34 -6.54 -4.63
C THR A 21 -5.87 -6.66 -4.67
N ALA A 22 -6.58 -5.54 -4.48
CA ALA A 22 -8.04 -5.52 -4.45
C ALA A 22 -8.74 -5.72 -5.80
N ARG A 23 -8.01 -5.59 -6.92
CA ARG A 23 -8.64 -5.64 -8.25
C ARG A 23 -8.79 -7.04 -8.88
N LYS A 24 -8.17 -8.08 -8.32
CA LYS A 24 -8.12 -9.40 -9.01
C LYS A 24 -9.32 -10.33 -8.79
N SER A 25 -10.30 -10.03 -7.95
CA SER A 25 -11.35 -10.99 -7.56
C SER A 25 -12.75 -10.75 -8.14
N TYR A 26 -12.97 -9.70 -8.92
CA TYR A 26 -14.25 -9.53 -9.60
C TYR A 26 -14.12 -9.90 -11.09
N PRO A 27 -14.99 -10.82 -11.59
CA PRO A 27 -15.05 -11.06 -13.03
C PRO A 27 -15.41 -9.73 -13.74
N PRO A 28 -14.68 -9.39 -14.81
CA PRO A 28 -14.96 -8.15 -15.52
C PRO A 28 -16.33 -8.23 -16.19
N ARG A 29 -17.13 -7.18 -16.04
CA ARG A 29 -18.08 -6.67 -17.03
C ARG A 29 -19.57 -6.87 -16.85
N VAL A 30 -20.10 -7.73 -15.99
CA VAL A 30 -21.57 -7.75 -15.81
C VAL A 30 -21.93 -7.15 -14.46
N PRO A 31 -22.66 -6.02 -14.39
CA PRO A 31 -23.14 -5.49 -13.13
C PRO A 31 -24.11 -6.48 -12.49
N THR A 32 -23.89 -6.79 -11.21
CA THR A 32 -24.83 -7.58 -10.39
C THR A 32 -25.47 -6.68 -9.35
N LEU A 33 -26.63 -7.05 -8.82
CA LEU A 33 -27.27 -6.28 -7.76
C LEU A 33 -26.35 -6.10 -6.56
N CYS A 34 -25.68 -7.17 -6.14
CA CYS A 34 -24.70 -7.13 -5.06
C CYS A 34 -23.61 -6.07 -5.33
N ARG A 35 -23.03 -6.07 -6.52
CA ARG A 35 -21.98 -5.11 -6.89
C ARG A 35 -22.49 -3.68 -6.90
N LEU A 36 -23.66 -3.42 -7.47
CA LEU A 36 -24.27 -2.08 -7.48
C LEU A 36 -24.60 -1.59 -6.07
N THR A 37 -25.08 -2.48 -5.19
CA THR A 37 -25.33 -2.15 -3.78
C THR A 37 -24.03 -1.80 -3.05
N CYS A 38 -22.92 -2.51 -3.34
CA CYS A 38 -21.61 -2.28 -2.73
C CYS A 38 -20.87 -1.04 -3.26
N GLN A 39 -21.25 -0.52 -4.43
CA GLN A 39 -20.50 0.55 -5.13
C GLN A 39 -20.22 1.79 -4.26
N GLY A 40 -21.11 2.09 -3.30
CA GLY A 40 -20.95 3.25 -2.41
C GLY A 40 -19.94 3.06 -1.27
N PHE A 41 -19.54 1.82 -0.96
CA PHE A 41 -18.66 1.51 0.17
C PHE A 41 -17.56 0.49 -0.13
N GLU A 42 -17.29 0.20 -1.41
CA GLU A 42 -16.20 -0.69 -1.84
C GLU A 42 -14.82 -0.27 -1.27
N MET A 43 -14.63 1.01 -1.00
CA MET A 43 -13.40 1.56 -0.43
C MET A 43 -13.08 1.07 0.98
N PHE A 44 -14.04 0.50 1.68
CA PHE A 44 -13.85 -0.06 3.02
C PHE A 44 -13.56 -1.57 3.01
N PHE A 45 -13.58 -2.21 1.84
CA PHE A 45 -13.29 -3.64 1.75
C PHE A 45 -11.79 -3.91 1.79
N SER A 46 -11.42 -4.92 2.56
CA SER A 46 -10.07 -5.45 2.67
C SER A 46 -10.03 -6.91 2.21
N ASP A 47 -8.97 -7.32 1.51
CA ASP A 47 -8.75 -8.72 1.14
C ASP A 47 -8.27 -9.57 2.32
N ARG A 48 -7.84 -8.93 3.40
CA ARG A 48 -7.41 -9.57 4.64
C ARG A 48 -8.39 -9.23 5.75
N ARG A 49 -8.61 -10.18 6.65
CA ARG A 49 -9.33 -9.90 7.90
C ARG A 49 -8.37 -9.19 8.83
N ASP A 50 -8.67 -7.95 9.12
CA ASP A 50 -7.97 -7.17 10.12
C ASP A 50 -8.36 -7.61 11.54
N ASP A 51 -7.76 -7.01 12.57
CA ASP A 51 -8.17 -7.23 13.94
C ASP A 51 -9.70 -6.95 14.04
N PRO A 52 -10.51 -7.93 14.51
CA PRO A 52 -11.96 -7.76 14.63
C PRO A 52 -12.37 -6.63 15.58
N ARG A 53 -11.44 -6.10 16.38
CA ARG A 53 -11.66 -4.92 17.24
C ARG A 53 -11.53 -3.61 16.49
N MET A 54 -11.15 -3.66 15.18
CA MET A 54 -11.03 -2.46 14.36
C MET A 54 -12.32 -2.18 13.58
N PRO A 55 -13.12 -1.20 13.98
CA PRO A 55 -14.26 -0.76 13.20
C PRO A 55 -13.81 -0.04 11.91
N GLY A 56 -14.58 -0.21 10.84
CA GLY A 56 -14.44 0.54 9.60
C GLY A 56 -13.76 -0.19 8.44
N LEU A 57 -13.20 -1.40 8.66
CA LEU A 57 -12.70 -2.26 7.60
C LEU A 57 -13.52 -3.55 7.53
N ILE A 58 -13.99 -3.85 6.35
CA ILE A 58 -14.87 -4.97 6.08
C ILE A 58 -14.10 -6.00 5.25
N PRO A 59 -13.86 -7.22 5.76
CA PRO A 59 -13.22 -8.25 4.94
C PRO A 59 -14.13 -8.63 3.76
N ARG A 60 -13.57 -8.74 2.56
CA ARG A 60 -14.35 -9.12 1.36
C ARG A 60 -15.07 -10.45 1.49
N THR A 61 -14.56 -11.31 2.36
CA THR A 61 -15.16 -12.62 2.65
C THR A 61 -16.58 -12.53 3.22
N ILE A 62 -16.98 -11.38 3.81
CA ILE A 62 -18.34 -11.19 4.32
C ILE A 62 -19.36 -10.90 3.21
N ILE A 63 -18.93 -10.43 2.04
CA ILE A 63 -19.85 -9.98 0.99
C ILE A 63 -20.82 -11.13 0.59
N ALA A 64 -20.30 -12.32 0.36
CA ALA A 64 -21.12 -13.46 -0.02
C ALA A 64 -22.07 -13.92 1.10
N PRO A 65 -21.65 -14.16 2.36
CA PRO A 65 -22.55 -14.42 3.47
C PRO A 65 -23.62 -13.35 3.67
N TRP A 66 -23.21 -12.06 3.71
CA TRP A 66 -24.14 -10.94 3.85
C TRP A 66 -25.18 -10.92 2.74
N TRP A 67 -24.74 -11.02 1.48
CA TRP A 67 -25.66 -10.98 0.33
C TRP A 67 -26.60 -12.18 0.30
N ASN A 68 -26.13 -13.37 0.64
CA ASN A 68 -26.96 -14.56 0.75
C ASN A 68 -28.01 -14.42 1.86
N GLY A 69 -27.62 -13.88 3.03
CA GLY A 69 -28.56 -13.61 4.11
C GLY A 69 -29.61 -12.58 3.73
N VAL A 70 -29.23 -11.47 3.11
CA VAL A 70 -30.14 -10.46 2.58
C VAL A 70 -31.08 -11.08 1.52
N SER A 71 -30.54 -11.88 0.60
CA SER A 71 -31.35 -12.52 -0.46
C SER A 71 -32.35 -13.51 0.09
N ALA A 72 -32.00 -14.25 1.13
CA ALA A 72 -32.92 -15.18 1.79
C ALA A 72 -34.13 -14.46 2.41
N LEU A 73 -33.90 -13.29 3.02
CA LEU A 73 -34.94 -12.51 3.71
C LEU A 73 -35.74 -11.60 2.76
N CYS A 74 -35.10 -11.04 1.74
CA CYS A 74 -35.66 -9.96 0.92
C CYS A 74 -35.75 -10.31 -0.55
N GLY A 75 -35.68 -11.60 -0.94
CA GLY A 75 -35.64 -12.07 -2.33
C GLY A 75 -36.79 -11.55 -3.17
N ALA A 76 -38.01 -11.57 -2.67
CA ALA A 76 -39.18 -11.06 -3.38
C ALA A 76 -39.09 -9.55 -3.71
N GLU A 77 -38.50 -8.76 -2.84
CA GLU A 77 -38.25 -7.34 -3.11
C GLU A 77 -37.12 -7.14 -4.12
N MET A 78 -36.11 -8.02 -4.11
CA MET A 78 -34.98 -7.96 -5.01
C MET A 78 -35.32 -8.28 -6.47
N GLU A 79 -36.31 -9.11 -6.71
CA GLU A 79 -36.75 -9.50 -8.07
C GLU A 79 -37.10 -8.31 -8.97
N LYS A 80 -37.68 -7.24 -8.41
CA LYS A 80 -37.99 -6.02 -9.18
C LYS A 80 -36.72 -5.33 -9.69
N TYR A 81 -35.67 -5.32 -8.86
CA TYR A 81 -34.38 -4.73 -9.21
C TYR A 81 -33.62 -5.60 -10.20
N GLU A 82 -33.70 -6.92 -10.07
CA GLU A 82 -33.13 -7.86 -11.05
C GLU A 82 -33.75 -7.69 -12.44
N ARG A 83 -35.07 -7.52 -12.52
CA ARG A 83 -35.75 -7.26 -13.78
C ARG A 83 -35.27 -5.96 -14.42
N ARG A 84 -35.16 -4.86 -13.64
CA ARG A 84 -34.64 -3.59 -14.14
C ARG A 84 -33.20 -3.73 -14.60
N LEU A 85 -32.33 -4.39 -13.83
CA LEU A 85 -30.96 -4.62 -14.20
C LEU A 85 -30.81 -5.38 -15.52
N LYS A 86 -31.64 -6.45 -15.71
CA LYS A 86 -31.67 -7.19 -16.97
C LYS A 86 -32.07 -6.30 -18.16
N THR A 87 -33.02 -5.38 -17.95
CA THR A 87 -33.42 -4.40 -18.98
C THR A 87 -32.27 -3.47 -19.32
N ILE A 88 -31.62 -2.86 -18.33
CA ILE A 88 -30.46 -1.95 -18.51
C ILE A 88 -29.32 -2.66 -19.26
N ILE A 89 -29.01 -3.91 -18.90
CA ILE A 89 -27.98 -4.69 -19.59
C ILE A 89 -28.38 -4.96 -21.04
N GLY A 90 -29.66 -5.23 -21.28
CA GLY A 90 -30.19 -5.53 -22.63
C GLY A 90 -30.24 -4.30 -23.55
N THR A 91 -30.52 -3.12 -23.01
CA THR A 91 -30.60 -1.86 -23.78
C THR A 91 -29.23 -1.17 -23.91
N GLY A 92 -28.24 -1.46 -23.05
CA GLY A 92 -26.95 -0.80 -23.02
C GLY A 92 -27.00 0.63 -22.46
N GLU A 93 -28.09 1.04 -21.82
CA GLU A 93 -28.27 2.37 -21.21
C GLU A 93 -27.61 2.44 -19.82
N PHE A 94 -26.29 2.59 -19.79
CA PHE A 94 -25.52 2.55 -18.54
C PHE A 94 -25.78 3.71 -17.57
N ASN A 95 -26.33 4.84 -18.03
CA ASN A 95 -26.74 5.95 -17.15
C ASN A 95 -27.81 5.52 -16.14
N ASP A 96 -28.69 4.61 -16.53
CA ASP A 96 -29.73 4.06 -15.65
C ASP A 96 -29.15 3.12 -14.58
N ALA A 97 -27.95 2.59 -14.79
CA ALA A 97 -27.26 1.76 -13.81
C ALA A 97 -26.84 2.55 -12.57
N ASP A 98 -26.41 3.81 -12.74
CA ASP A 98 -26.04 4.68 -11.62
C ASP A 98 -27.28 5.04 -10.77
N GLN A 99 -28.40 5.33 -11.42
CA GLN A 99 -29.65 5.57 -10.70
C GLN A 99 -30.11 4.32 -9.96
N LEU A 100 -30.04 3.16 -10.61
CA LEU A 100 -30.34 1.87 -9.99
C LEU A 100 -29.42 1.60 -8.78
N ALA A 101 -28.12 1.93 -8.87
CA ALA A 101 -27.19 1.77 -7.76
C ALA A 101 -27.61 2.62 -6.53
N VAL A 102 -28.03 3.88 -6.75
CA VAL A 102 -28.52 4.74 -5.66
C VAL A 102 -29.76 4.17 -4.99
N GLU A 103 -30.71 3.64 -5.79
CA GLU A 103 -31.91 2.99 -5.26
C GLU A 103 -31.58 1.71 -4.48
N LEU A 104 -30.64 0.90 -5.00
CA LEU A 104 -30.18 -0.32 -4.36
C LEU A 104 -29.46 -0.05 -3.04
N GLN A 105 -28.64 1.01 -2.97
CA GLN A 105 -28.01 1.43 -1.72
C GLN A 105 -29.05 1.78 -0.65
N LYS A 106 -30.09 2.54 -1.02
CA LYS A 106 -31.19 2.87 -0.11
C LYS A 106 -31.98 1.62 0.34
N ALA A 107 -32.29 0.72 -0.59
CA ALA A 107 -32.96 -0.54 -0.25
C ALA A 107 -32.06 -1.44 0.62
N GLY A 108 -30.78 -1.49 0.30
CA GLY A 108 -29.76 -2.27 1.02
C GLY A 108 -29.65 -1.91 2.50
N ILE A 109 -29.90 -0.65 2.88
CA ILE A 109 -29.99 -0.22 4.29
C ILE A 109 -31.10 -1.01 4.99
N GLY A 110 -32.31 -0.99 4.43
CA GLY A 110 -33.46 -1.70 5.01
C GLY A 110 -33.24 -3.22 5.06
N TRP A 111 -32.66 -3.79 4.01
CA TRP A 111 -32.35 -5.21 3.94
C TRP A 111 -31.30 -5.64 4.98
N THR A 112 -30.24 -4.84 5.13
CA THR A 112 -29.17 -5.14 6.09
C THR A 112 -29.68 -5.04 7.55
N ASN A 113 -30.53 -4.04 7.83
CA ASN A 113 -31.13 -3.91 9.14
C ASN A 113 -32.06 -5.10 9.46
N ARG A 114 -32.88 -5.55 8.51
CA ARG A 114 -33.71 -6.76 8.69
C ARG A 114 -32.85 -8.00 8.95
N LEU A 115 -31.72 -8.14 8.24
CA LEU A 115 -30.80 -9.24 8.49
C LEU A 115 -30.24 -9.18 9.91
N LEU A 116 -29.80 -8.01 10.38
CA LEU A 116 -29.32 -7.85 11.76
C LEU A 116 -30.41 -8.16 12.78
N ASP A 117 -31.61 -7.63 12.61
CA ASP A 117 -32.74 -7.89 13.47
C ASP A 117 -33.04 -9.39 13.60
N GLU A 118 -32.93 -10.13 12.48
CA GLU A 118 -33.15 -11.57 12.46
C GLU A 118 -32.02 -12.35 13.12
N LEU A 119 -30.77 -11.94 12.91
CA LEU A 119 -29.60 -12.56 13.54
C LEU A 119 -29.55 -12.35 15.05
N GLU A 120 -30.07 -11.22 15.54
CA GLU A 120 -30.09 -10.86 16.97
C GLU A 120 -31.31 -11.45 17.72
N ARG A 121 -32.36 -11.88 17.00
CA ARG A 121 -33.51 -12.53 17.65
C ARG A 121 -33.12 -13.89 18.23
N PRO A 122 -33.51 -14.24 19.46
CA PRO A 122 -33.24 -15.54 20.06
C PRO A 122 -33.81 -16.71 19.24
N GLU A 123 -35.03 -16.53 18.69
CA GLU A 123 -35.74 -17.52 17.88
C GLU A 123 -35.62 -17.29 16.37
N GLY A 124 -34.63 -16.50 15.92
CA GLY A 124 -34.42 -16.20 14.52
C GLY A 124 -34.09 -17.43 13.67
N ASP A 125 -34.19 -17.25 12.33
CA ASP A 125 -34.01 -18.33 11.35
C ASP A 125 -32.73 -19.12 11.59
N ARG A 126 -32.89 -20.45 11.78
CA ARG A 126 -31.78 -21.37 12.06
C ARG A 126 -30.79 -21.45 10.88
N ALA A 127 -31.27 -21.39 9.64
CA ALA A 127 -30.42 -21.48 8.47
C ALA A 127 -29.51 -20.24 8.35
N LEU A 128 -30.07 -19.04 8.65
CA LEU A 128 -29.28 -17.81 8.71
C LEU A 128 -28.27 -17.88 9.84
N LYS A 129 -28.65 -18.35 11.02
CA LYS A 129 -27.74 -18.50 12.17
C LYS A 129 -26.59 -19.45 11.89
N GLN A 130 -26.79 -20.48 11.07
CA GLN A 130 -25.70 -21.35 10.64
C GLN A 130 -24.71 -20.62 9.72
N ILE A 131 -25.19 -19.76 8.79
CA ILE A 131 -24.31 -18.95 7.95
C ILE A 131 -23.48 -17.98 8.80
N PHE A 132 -24.06 -17.43 9.85
CA PHE A 132 -23.44 -16.43 10.75
C PHE A 132 -23.06 -17.04 12.11
N GLU A 133 -22.73 -18.31 12.17
CA GLU A 133 -22.30 -19.01 13.39
C GLU A 133 -21.09 -18.34 14.07
N ASN A 134 -20.19 -17.76 13.23
CA ASN A 134 -19.07 -16.97 13.74
C ASN A 134 -19.54 -15.56 14.13
N PRO A 135 -19.46 -15.15 15.43
CA PRO A 135 -19.87 -13.82 15.89
C PRO A 135 -19.17 -12.66 15.17
N ILE A 136 -17.98 -12.90 14.62
CA ILE A 136 -17.22 -11.89 13.87
C ILE A 136 -17.98 -11.50 12.60
N LEU A 137 -18.66 -12.43 11.93
CA LEU A 137 -19.45 -12.12 10.74
C LEU A 137 -20.62 -11.18 11.06
N ILE A 138 -21.24 -11.34 12.22
CA ILE A 138 -22.30 -10.42 12.69
C ILE A 138 -21.74 -9.03 12.91
N THR A 139 -20.53 -8.92 13.47
CA THR A 139 -19.85 -7.64 13.65
C THR A 139 -19.57 -6.99 12.28
N ASP A 140 -19.14 -7.76 11.29
CA ASP A 140 -18.92 -7.26 9.94
C ASP A 140 -20.24 -6.76 9.30
N VAL A 141 -21.36 -7.46 9.50
CA VAL A 141 -22.70 -7.00 9.03
C VAL A 141 -23.11 -5.70 9.73
N ARG A 142 -22.83 -5.54 11.01
CA ARG A 142 -23.07 -4.28 11.73
C ARG A 142 -22.24 -3.12 11.16
N GLU A 143 -21.00 -3.37 10.76
CA GLU A 143 -20.19 -2.35 10.08
C GLU A 143 -20.79 -1.98 8.71
N ILE A 144 -21.26 -2.96 7.92
CA ILE A 144 -21.97 -2.68 6.67
C ILE A 144 -23.21 -1.81 6.94
N ALA A 145 -24.01 -2.14 7.97
CA ALA A 145 -25.21 -1.37 8.34
C ALA A 145 -24.91 0.07 8.72
N ARG A 146 -23.73 0.34 9.30
CA ARG A 146 -23.29 1.71 9.66
C ARG A 146 -22.80 2.49 8.45
N ILE A 147 -22.08 1.85 7.53
CA ILE A 147 -21.47 2.52 6.37
C ILE A 147 -22.49 2.80 5.26
N LEU A 148 -23.42 1.89 5.02
CA LEU A 148 -24.42 2.03 3.94
C LEU A 148 -25.18 3.37 3.97
N PRO A 149 -25.73 3.82 5.11
CA PRO A 149 -26.42 5.12 5.19
C PRO A 149 -25.51 6.30 4.87
N LEU A 150 -24.22 6.18 5.16
CA LEU A 150 -23.24 7.25 4.96
C LEU A 150 -22.66 7.28 3.55
N SER A 151 -22.87 6.23 2.74
CA SER A 151 -22.17 6.03 1.47
C SER A 151 -22.31 7.21 0.50
N ALA A 152 -23.48 7.80 0.37
CA ALA A 152 -23.72 8.95 -0.49
C ALA A 152 -23.01 10.22 0.03
N ALA A 153 -23.08 10.48 1.33
CA ALA A 153 -22.40 11.61 1.97
C ALA A 153 -20.87 11.46 1.88
N LEU A 154 -20.34 10.26 2.14
CA LEU A 154 -18.92 9.95 2.01
C LEU A 154 -18.42 10.14 0.58
N LYS A 155 -19.17 9.67 -0.42
CA LYS A 155 -18.82 9.88 -1.84
C LYS A 155 -18.75 11.36 -2.17
N SER A 156 -19.71 12.16 -1.72
CA SER A 156 -19.72 13.61 -1.91
C SER A 156 -18.51 14.26 -1.25
N GLN A 157 -18.21 13.93 0.00
CA GLN A 157 -17.07 14.49 0.74
C GLN A 157 -15.71 14.10 0.12
N ILE A 158 -15.59 12.87 -0.36
CA ILE A 158 -14.38 12.43 -1.06
C ILE A 158 -14.19 13.22 -2.35
N ASN A 159 -15.26 13.45 -3.12
CA ASN A 159 -15.17 14.25 -4.35
C ASN A 159 -14.75 15.69 -4.06
N ILE A 160 -15.28 16.31 -2.99
CA ILE A 160 -14.89 17.65 -2.54
C ILE A 160 -13.40 17.64 -2.15
N ALA A 161 -12.95 16.66 -1.36
CA ALA A 161 -11.55 16.52 -0.96
C ALA A 161 -10.63 16.42 -2.19
N PHE A 162 -11.00 15.59 -3.17
CA PHE A 162 -10.22 15.45 -4.41
C PHE A 162 -10.19 16.74 -5.23
N ALA A 163 -11.29 17.49 -5.31
CA ALA A 163 -11.30 18.76 -6.00
C ALA A 163 -10.33 19.77 -5.34
N LEU A 164 -10.39 19.89 -4.01
CA LEU A 164 -9.47 20.75 -3.25
C LEU A 164 -8.01 20.37 -3.42
N LEU A 165 -7.72 19.06 -3.37
CA LEU A 165 -6.35 18.54 -3.51
C LEU A 165 -5.84 18.63 -4.96
N ALA A 166 -6.72 18.51 -5.97
CA ALA A 166 -6.38 18.69 -7.37
C ALA A 166 -5.99 20.12 -7.70
N GLU A 167 -6.68 21.12 -7.14
CA GLU A 167 -6.32 22.53 -7.26
C GLU A 167 -4.92 22.82 -6.70
N ALA A 168 -4.46 22.04 -5.71
CA ALA A 168 -3.13 22.12 -5.12
C ALA A 168 -2.10 21.16 -5.76
N GLU A 169 -2.41 20.52 -6.89
CA GLU A 169 -1.56 19.56 -7.59
C GLU A 169 -1.12 18.36 -6.73
N GLN A 170 -1.91 18.00 -5.72
CA GLN A 170 -1.59 16.91 -4.78
C GLN A 170 -2.32 15.61 -5.07
N THR A 171 -2.85 15.46 -6.28
CA THR A 171 -3.53 14.23 -6.71
C THR A 171 -3.08 13.79 -8.10
N GLU A 172 -3.14 12.49 -8.31
CA GLU A 172 -3.00 11.86 -9.61
C GLU A 172 -4.14 10.83 -9.78
N GLY A 173 -5.08 11.13 -10.66
CA GLY A 173 -6.29 10.33 -10.83
C GLY A 173 -7.10 10.23 -9.53
N LEU A 174 -7.24 9.03 -8.98
CA LEU A 174 -7.94 8.77 -7.71
C LEU A 174 -6.98 8.57 -6.53
N ARG A 175 -5.74 9.05 -6.62
CA ARG A 175 -4.71 8.91 -5.60
C ARG A 175 -4.32 10.27 -5.05
N ILE A 176 -4.11 10.33 -3.75
CA ILE A 176 -3.57 11.50 -3.05
C ILE A 176 -2.07 11.27 -2.92
N LEU A 177 -1.27 12.14 -3.55
CA LEU A 177 0.18 12.01 -3.62
C LEU A 177 0.83 12.41 -2.31
N ASP A 178 0.52 13.62 -1.85
CA ASP A 178 1.10 14.21 -0.65
C ASP A 178 0.11 15.19 0.00
N LEU A 179 0.33 15.54 1.27
CA LEU A 179 -0.43 16.56 1.97
C LEU A 179 0.50 17.69 2.44
N SER A 180 0.27 18.89 1.95
CA SER A 180 0.91 20.11 2.46
C SER A 180 0.17 20.65 3.69
N SER A 181 0.78 21.58 4.42
CA SER A 181 0.13 22.25 5.55
C SER A 181 -1.18 22.94 5.15
N ASP A 182 -1.23 23.53 3.95
CA ASP A 182 -2.39 24.27 3.47
C ASP A 182 -3.54 23.33 3.15
N THR A 183 -3.27 22.22 2.46
CA THR A 183 -4.28 21.21 2.13
C THR A 183 -4.78 20.46 3.37
N VAL A 184 -3.93 20.24 4.37
CA VAL A 184 -4.37 19.74 5.68
C VAL A 184 -5.37 20.72 6.33
N GLY A 185 -5.13 22.05 6.22
CA GLY A 185 -6.05 23.06 6.70
C GLY A 185 -7.43 23.01 6.02
N MET A 186 -7.44 22.83 4.68
CA MET A 186 -8.68 22.67 3.91
C MET A 186 -9.44 21.40 4.29
N LEU A 187 -8.75 20.27 4.36
CA LEU A 187 -9.33 18.98 4.76
C LEU A 187 -9.86 19.02 6.20
N LYS A 188 -9.22 19.77 7.10
CA LYS A 188 -9.70 19.98 8.46
C LYS A 188 -11.10 20.60 8.46
N GLY A 189 -11.31 21.69 7.71
CA GLY A 189 -12.63 22.34 7.61
C GLY A 189 -13.71 21.37 7.11
N GLN A 190 -13.38 20.59 6.08
CA GLN A 190 -14.28 19.60 5.53
C GLN A 190 -14.59 18.47 6.52
N TYR A 191 -13.57 17.97 7.22
CA TYR A 191 -13.74 16.92 8.24
C TYR A 191 -14.65 17.39 9.37
N LEU A 192 -14.45 18.61 9.87
CA LEU A 192 -15.28 19.22 10.93
C LEU A 192 -16.75 19.30 10.51
N ALA A 193 -17.04 19.79 9.32
CA ALA A 193 -18.40 19.86 8.80
C ALA A 193 -19.06 18.47 8.69
N PHE A 194 -18.29 17.44 8.34
CA PHE A 194 -18.79 16.07 8.30
C PHE A 194 -18.99 15.49 9.71
N ALA A 195 -18.06 15.76 10.64
CA ALA A 195 -18.10 15.27 12.01
C ALA A 195 -19.27 15.88 12.82
N ASP A 196 -19.59 17.15 12.59
CA ASP A 196 -20.73 17.81 13.22
C ASP A 196 -22.07 17.10 12.94
N SER A 197 -22.18 16.50 11.75
CA SER A 197 -23.40 15.78 11.35
C SER A 197 -23.38 14.28 11.67
N ASN A 198 -22.21 13.66 11.82
CA ASN A 198 -22.06 12.19 11.88
C ASN A 198 -21.35 11.71 13.15
N GLY A 199 -20.85 12.59 14.00
CA GLY A 199 -20.19 12.25 15.26
C GLY A 199 -19.06 11.21 15.08
N PRO A 200 -19.05 10.11 15.86
CA PRO A 200 -17.99 9.10 15.82
C PRO A 200 -17.83 8.42 14.44
N ASP A 201 -18.86 8.45 13.60
CA ASP A 201 -18.83 7.86 12.27
C ASP A 201 -18.06 8.72 11.25
N ALA A 202 -17.60 9.92 11.66
CA ALA A 202 -16.65 10.71 10.89
C ALA A 202 -15.34 9.98 10.58
N ARG A 203 -14.98 8.97 11.38
CA ARG A 203 -13.84 8.06 11.11
C ARG A 203 -13.88 7.45 9.73
N TYR A 204 -15.08 7.18 9.18
CA TYR A 204 -15.21 6.62 7.84
C TYR A 204 -14.70 7.56 6.75
N LEU A 205 -14.83 8.87 6.92
CA LEU A 205 -14.23 9.84 5.99
C LEU A 205 -12.69 9.77 6.08
N ALA A 206 -12.12 9.74 7.26
CA ALA A 206 -10.68 9.61 7.44
C ALA A 206 -10.14 8.30 6.85
N LEU A 207 -10.82 7.16 7.07
CA LEU A 207 -10.46 5.87 6.50
C LEU A 207 -10.59 5.85 4.96
N ALA A 208 -11.62 6.49 4.42
CA ALA A 208 -11.82 6.59 2.98
C ALA A 208 -10.71 7.42 2.29
N LEU A 209 -10.28 8.51 2.90
CA LEU A 209 -9.15 9.31 2.44
C LEU A 209 -7.84 8.52 2.57
N LEU A 210 -7.59 7.90 3.72
CA LEU A 210 -6.40 7.06 3.98
C LEU A 210 -6.20 6.01 2.89
N ASN A 211 -7.25 5.30 2.50
CA ASN A 211 -7.17 4.25 1.48
C ASN A 211 -6.84 4.77 0.07
N ARG A 212 -6.82 6.08 -0.12
CA ARG A 212 -6.46 6.74 -1.40
C ARG A 212 -5.10 7.42 -1.36
N MET A 213 -4.47 7.51 -0.19
CA MET A 213 -3.16 8.13 -0.02
C MET A 213 -2.04 7.21 -0.51
N VAL A 214 -1.06 7.80 -1.19
CA VAL A 214 0.22 7.13 -1.51
C VAL A 214 1.01 6.90 -0.22
N ARG A 215 0.92 7.87 0.70
CA ARG A 215 1.50 7.82 2.06
C ARG A 215 0.38 7.81 3.10
N PRO A 216 -0.20 6.65 3.43
CA PRO A 216 -1.37 6.56 4.32
C PRO A 216 -1.16 7.22 5.69
N TRP A 217 0.07 7.23 6.21
CA TRP A 217 0.39 7.84 7.50
C TRP A 217 0.10 9.34 7.57
N GLN A 218 0.06 10.04 6.42
CA GLN A 218 -0.20 11.48 6.37
C GLN A 218 -1.62 11.86 6.85
N ILE A 219 -2.55 10.92 6.92
CA ILE A 219 -3.86 11.17 7.55
C ILE A 219 -3.73 11.62 9.00
N LEU A 220 -2.64 11.24 9.68
CA LEU A 220 -2.36 11.69 11.05
C LEU A 220 -1.99 13.18 11.13
N LEU A 221 -1.57 13.79 10.02
CA LEU A 221 -1.38 15.25 9.96
C LEU A 221 -2.74 15.97 10.11
N LEU A 222 -3.79 15.41 9.51
CA LEU A 222 -5.16 15.91 9.72
C LEU A 222 -5.59 15.72 11.19
N ALA A 223 -5.34 14.56 11.76
CA ALA A 223 -5.63 14.29 13.18
C ALA A 223 -4.93 15.30 14.11
N ARG A 224 -3.65 15.57 13.86
CA ARG A 224 -2.87 16.58 14.59
C ARG A 224 -3.44 17.99 14.42
N ALA A 225 -3.83 18.36 13.21
CA ALA A 225 -4.47 19.66 12.93
C ALA A 225 -5.81 19.82 13.66
N LEU A 226 -6.51 18.71 13.93
CA LEU A 226 -7.73 18.64 14.72
C LEU A 226 -7.46 18.61 16.24
N SER A 227 -6.21 18.75 16.67
CA SER A 227 -5.77 18.67 18.07
C SER A 227 -6.04 17.31 18.73
N TRP A 228 -6.18 16.25 17.91
CA TRP A 228 -6.23 14.89 18.44
C TRP A 228 -4.92 14.52 19.14
N ARG A 229 -5.04 13.78 20.24
CA ARG A 229 -3.91 13.26 21.02
C ARG A 229 -4.07 11.75 21.22
N PRO A 230 -3.07 10.95 20.85
CA PRO A 230 -3.16 9.51 20.86
C PRO A 230 -3.36 8.97 22.29
N ASN A 231 -4.36 8.11 22.48
CA ASN A 231 -4.67 7.43 23.75
C ASN A 231 -4.91 8.37 24.96
N GLU A 232 -5.19 9.65 24.73
CA GLU A 232 -5.48 10.61 25.81
C GLU A 232 -6.99 10.66 26.10
N ARG A 233 -7.37 10.41 27.36
CA ARG A 233 -8.78 10.54 27.77
C ARG A 233 -9.24 11.99 27.60
N GLY A 234 -10.33 12.17 26.86
CA GLY A 234 -10.86 13.51 26.53
C GLY A 234 -10.17 14.17 25.35
N SER A 235 -9.34 13.44 24.60
CA SER A 235 -8.85 13.89 23.28
C SER A 235 -10.03 14.20 22.35
N PRO A 236 -10.06 15.32 21.66
CA PRO A 236 -11.03 15.55 20.62
C PRO A 236 -10.83 14.53 19.50
N TYR A 237 -11.94 14.09 18.87
CA TYR A 237 -11.92 13.15 17.75
C TYR A 237 -11.25 11.79 18.08
N PRO A 238 -11.73 11.05 19.12
CA PRO A 238 -11.15 9.78 19.55
C PRO A 238 -11.22 8.70 18.46
N GLU A 239 -12.01 8.88 17.43
CA GLU A 239 -12.07 8.02 16.25
C GLU A 239 -10.74 7.89 15.51
N PHE A 240 -9.84 8.86 15.63
CA PHE A 240 -8.48 8.76 15.09
C PHE A 240 -7.61 7.72 15.80
N ASP A 241 -7.96 7.29 17.00
CA ASP A 241 -7.29 6.15 17.65
C ASP A 241 -7.44 4.88 16.80
N THR A 242 -8.62 4.67 16.18
CA THR A 242 -8.86 3.57 15.25
C THR A 242 -8.01 3.71 13.98
N VAL A 243 -7.90 4.92 13.44
CA VAL A 243 -7.11 5.20 12.23
C VAL A 243 -5.62 4.96 12.50
N ALA A 244 -5.11 5.47 13.62
CA ALA A 244 -3.73 5.28 14.03
C ALA A 244 -3.39 3.80 14.29
N TYR A 245 -4.29 3.08 14.98
CA TYR A 245 -4.13 1.65 15.20
C TYR A 245 -4.06 0.86 13.89
N ARG A 246 -4.90 1.22 12.90
CA ARG A 246 -4.85 0.64 11.56
C ARG A 246 -3.48 0.82 10.90
N LEU A 247 -2.90 2.01 11.00
CA LEU A 247 -1.59 2.29 10.43
C LEU A 247 -0.47 1.47 11.09
N VAL A 248 -0.51 1.36 12.42
CA VAL A 248 0.46 0.54 13.17
C VAL A 248 0.33 -0.95 12.81
N LEU A 249 -0.90 -1.47 12.68
CA LEU A 249 -1.12 -2.85 12.22
C LEU A 249 -0.58 -3.07 10.81
N GLU A 250 -0.74 -2.10 9.91
CA GLU A 250 -0.20 -2.22 8.55
C GLU A 250 1.32 -2.28 8.57
N LEU A 251 1.99 -1.48 9.40
CA LEU A 251 3.43 -1.58 9.61
C LEU A 251 3.86 -2.97 10.10
N GLN A 252 3.15 -3.54 11.07
CA GLN A 252 3.44 -4.90 11.54
C GLN A 252 3.30 -5.93 10.43
N ARG A 253 2.33 -5.77 9.53
CA ARG A 253 2.14 -6.64 8.36
C ARG A 253 3.26 -6.49 7.36
N MET A 254 3.62 -5.24 7.04
CA MET A 254 4.76 -4.97 6.15
C MET A 254 6.04 -5.60 6.70
N ALA A 255 6.30 -5.47 8.00
CA ALA A 255 7.41 -6.12 8.66
C ALA A 255 7.34 -7.66 8.54
N SER A 256 6.16 -8.26 8.74
CA SER A 256 5.97 -9.70 8.61
C SER A 256 6.18 -10.19 7.17
N ASP A 257 5.69 -9.45 6.18
CA ASP A 257 5.89 -9.74 4.77
C ASP A 257 7.38 -9.64 4.39
N LEU A 258 8.09 -8.61 4.88
CA LEU A 258 9.53 -8.45 4.69
C LEU A 258 10.33 -9.60 5.31
N VAL A 259 10.00 -10.01 6.53
CA VAL A 259 10.60 -11.17 7.19
C VAL A 259 10.36 -12.45 6.37
N GLY A 260 9.17 -12.62 5.82
CA GLY A 260 8.83 -13.76 4.95
C GLY A 260 9.68 -13.77 3.67
N LEU A 261 9.80 -12.61 3.02
CA LEU A 261 10.61 -12.46 1.80
C LEU A 261 12.11 -12.66 2.07
N ALA A 262 12.64 -12.13 3.18
CA ALA A 262 14.05 -12.29 3.55
C ALA A 262 14.44 -13.77 3.77
N LYS A 263 13.50 -14.58 4.25
CA LYS A 263 13.69 -16.03 4.45
C LYS A 263 13.53 -16.87 3.17
N SER A 264 13.18 -16.25 2.04
CA SER A 264 13.05 -16.98 0.78
C SER A 264 14.36 -17.64 0.37
N ALA A 265 14.26 -18.87 -0.12
CA ALA A 265 15.41 -19.58 -0.69
C ALA A 265 15.94 -18.87 -1.95
N GLU A 266 15.02 -18.34 -2.78
CA GLU A 266 15.32 -17.58 -3.98
C GLU A 266 15.20 -16.09 -3.69
N LEU A 267 16.31 -15.47 -3.26
CA LEU A 267 16.31 -14.06 -2.88
C LEU A 267 16.36 -13.12 -4.09
N ALA A 268 17.04 -13.50 -5.18
CA ALA A 268 17.21 -12.64 -6.34
C ALA A 268 15.90 -12.16 -6.97
N PRO A 269 14.88 -13.01 -7.24
CA PRO A 269 13.60 -12.52 -7.74
C PRO A 269 12.78 -11.75 -6.69
N ALA A 270 13.08 -11.89 -5.40
CA ALA A 270 12.37 -11.23 -4.30
C ALA A 270 12.96 -9.86 -3.94
N ILE A 271 14.23 -9.58 -4.30
CA ILE A 271 14.95 -8.40 -3.79
C ILE A 271 14.32 -7.08 -4.21
N GLY A 272 13.78 -6.98 -5.43
CA GLY A 272 13.08 -5.78 -5.89
C GLY A 272 11.84 -5.50 -5.03
N ARG A 273 11.08 -6.53 -4.68
CA ARG A 273 9.93 -6.40 -3.79
C ARG A 273 10.35 -6.05 -2.36
N ILE A 274 11.45 -6.63 -1.86
CA ILE A 274 12.03 -6.29 -0.56
C ILE A 274 12.42 -4.82 -0.51
N GLN A 275 13.12 -4.32 -1.52
CA GLN A 275 13.57 -2.93 -1.62
C GLN A 275 12.38 -1.95 -1.56
N VAL A 276 11.36 -2.17 -2.39
CA VAL A 276 10.16 -1.31 -2.44
C VAL A 276 9.41 -1.34 -1.10
N LEU A 277 9.18 -2.55 -0.55
CA LEU A 277 8.43 -2.70 0.69
C LEU A 277 9.21 -2.14 1.89
N ALA A 278 10.53 -2.27 1.92
CA ALA A 278 11.38 -1.69 2.96
C ALA A 278 11.35 -0.16 2.92
N ALA A 279 11.42 0.45 1.73
CA ALA A 279 11.31 1.89 1.59
C ALA A 279 9.94 2.42 2.08
N GLN A 280 8.86 1.72 1.73
CA GLN A 280 7.52 2.07 2.19
C GLN A 280 7.36 1.90 3.71
N TYR A 281 7.92 0.83 4.27
CA TYR A 281 7.91 0.59 5.71
C TYR A 281 8.63 1.71 6.46
N LEU A 282 9.81 2.11 5.99
CA LEU A 282 10.61 3.16 6.60
C LEU A 282 9.92 4.52 6.56
N ASP A 283 9.42 4.93 5.39
CA ASP A 283 8.66 6.18 5.23
C ASP A 283 7.45 6.20 6.19
N ALA A 284 6.70 5.11 6.26
CA ALA A 284 5.54 5.03 7.13
C ALA A 284 5.92 5.00 8.63
N ALA A 285 6.95 4.26 9.01
CA ALA A 285 7.42 4.18 10.40
C ALA A 285 7.93 5.54 10.89
N GLU A 286 8.69 6.26 10.06
CA GLU A 286 9.16 7.61 10.36
C GLU A 286 8.00 8.60 10.48
N GLY A 287 7.09 8.57 9.51
CA GLY A 287 5.94 9.46 9.49
C GLY A 287 5.03 9.25 10.70
N ILE A 288 4.72 8.00 11.03
CA ILE A 288 3.90 7.67 12.20
C ILE A 288 4.59 8.08 13.50
N ALA A 289 5.86 7.73 13.69
CA ALA A 289 6.62 8.09 14.89
C ALA A 289 6.72 9.61 15.07
N GLY A 290 6.96 10.35 13.97
CA GLY A 290 7.07 11.81 13.99
C GLY A 290 5.77 12.54 14.31
N VAL A 291 4.61 11.99 13.88
CA VAL A 291 3.31 12.60 14.15
C VAL A 291 2.76 12.20 15.51
N LEU A 292 2.86 10.91 15.87
CA LEU A 292 2.29 10.40 17.12
C LEU A 292 3.05 10.84 18.37
N MET A 293 4.32 11.24 18.25
CA MET A 293 5.20 11.58 19.39
C MET A 293 5.06 10.54 20.51
N LEU A 294 5.16 9.26 20.13
CA LEU A 294 4.81 8.12 20.99
C LEU A 294 5.64 8.11 22.28
N ARG A 295 4.93 8.01 23.40
CA ARG A 295 5.56 7.69 24.68
C ARG A 295 6.03 6.24 24.66
N ALA A 296 7.16 5.97 25.28
CA ALA A 296 7.76 4.63 25.33
C ALA A 296 6.84 3.56 25.96
N ASP A 297 5.92 3.98 26.84
CA ASP A 297 4.93 3.13 27.51
C ASP A 297 3.60 2.97 26.71
N SER A 298 3.53 3.51 25.50
CA SER A 298 2.37 3.37 24.65
C SER A 298 2.30 1.97 24.03
N PRO A 299 1.13 1.30 24.01
CA PRO A 299 0.96 0.02 23.30
C PRO A 299 1.36 0.09 21.82
N TRP A 300 1.20 1.25 21.19
CA TRP A 300 1.61 1.44 19.80
C TRP A 300 3.13 1.53 19.65
N ALA A 301 3.83 2.13 20.64
CA ALA A 301 5.29 2.11 20.66
C ALA A 301 5.83 0.68 20.78
N GLU A 302 5.25 -0.12 21.65
CA GLU A 302 5.60 -1.55 21.78
C GLU A 302 5.38 -2.31 20.48
N MET A 303 4.25 -2.09 19.80
CA MET A 303 3.93 -2.71 18.52
C MET A 303 4.93 -2.34 17.41
N LEU A 304 5.32 -1.06 17.35
CA LEU A 304 6.32 -0.57 16.39
C LEU A 304 7.70 -1.13 16.71
N GLN A 305 8.08 -1.15 17.98
CA GLN A 305 9.33 -1.71 18.43
C GLN A 305 9.45 -3.21 18.12
N ASP A 306 8.39 -3.98 18.35
CA ASP A 306 8.34 -5.39 17.98
C ASP A 306 8.52 -5.59 16.46
N ALA A 307 7.87 -4.77 15.63
CA ALA A 307 8.08 -4.81 14.18
C ALA A 307 9.54 -4.52 13.80
N HIS A 308 10.17 -3.51 14.41
CA HIS A 308 11.59 -3.20 14.20
C HIS A 308 12.50 -4.35 14.61
N TRP A 309 12.27 -4.96 15.76
CA TRP A 309 13.06 -6.10 16.24
C TRP A 309 12.98 -7.30 15.30
N ARG A 310 11.79 -7.60 14.78
CA ARG A 310 11.61 -8.69 13.80
C ARG A 310 12.38 -8.42 12.51
N LEU A 311 12.38 -7.19 12.03
CA LEU A 311 13.13 -6.80 10.83
C LEU A 311 14.63 -6.86 11.08
N ALA A 312 15.11 -6.35 12.21
CA ALA A 312 16.53 -6.41 12.58
C ALA A 312 17.02 -7.87 12.65
N ALA A 313 16.21 -8.76 13.19
CA ALA A 313 16.52 -10.19 13.24
C ALA A 313 16.50 -10.89 11.87
N ALA A 314 15.69 -10.38 10.92
CA ALA A 314 15.58 -10.96 9.58
C ALA A 314 16.62 -10.42 8.60
N PHE A 315 17.04 -9.17 8.79
CA PHE A 315 18.06 -8.50 7.98
C PHE A 315 19.44 -8.61 8.62
N ASP A 316 19.71 -9.77 9.19
CA ASP A 316 20.97 -10.12 9.82
C ASP A 316 22.15 -10.15 8.82
N ARG A 317 23.35 -10.37 9.35
CA ARG A 317 24.57 -10.44 8.54
C ARG A 317 24.49 -11.47 7.42
N PRO A 318 24.05 -12.72 7.63
CA PRO A 318 23.88 -13.70 6.57
C PRO A 318 22.95 -13.27 5.45
N PHE A 319 21.85 -12.58 5.76
CA PHE A 319 20.96 -12.02 4.76
C PHE A 319 21.64 -10.92 3.93
N LEU A 320 22.34 -9.99 4.59
CA LEU A 320 23.08 -8.91 3.91
C LEU A 320 24.21 -9.43 3.02
N GLU A 321 24.90 -10.49 3.42
CA GLU A 321 25.89 -11.18 2.59
C GLU A 321 25.27 -11.77 1.32
N ARG A 322 24.07 -12.36 1.44
CA ARG A 322 23.30 -12.85 0.26
C ARG A 322 22.89 -11.69 -0.67
N VAL A 323 22.44 -10.56 -0.12
CA VAL A 323 22.12 -9.36 -0.91
C VAL A 323 23.37 -8.86 -1.62
N SER A 324 24.49 -8.72 -0.93
CA SER A 324 25.78 -8.31 -1.51
C SER A 324 26.22 -9.25 -2.65
N THR A 325 25.94 -10.55 -2.54
CA THR A 325 26.21 -11.51 -3.60
C THR A 325 25.34 -11.23 -4.83
N ILE A 326 24.03 -10.96 -4.65
CA ILE A 326 23.13 -10.62 -5.75
C ILE A 326 23.57 -9.33 -6.43
N VAL A 327 23.95 -8.30 -5.66
CA VAL A 327 24.46 -7.04 -6.21
C VAL A 327 25.68 -7.29 -7.10
N PHE A 328 26.54 -8.22 -6.73
CA PHE A 328 27.76 -8.53 -7.45
C PHE A 328 27.56 -9.51 -8.62
N ASP A 329 26.50 -10.34 -8.60
CA ASP A 329 26.25 -11.36 -9.64
C ASP A 329 25.89 -10.75 -11.02
N ALA A 330 25.40 -9.50 -11.08
CA ALA A 330 25.17 -8.81 -12.36
C ALA A 330 26.44 -8.65 -13.20
N GLU A 331 27.62 -8.64 -12.55
CA GLU A 331 28.91 -8.66 -13.25
C GLU A 331 29.16 -9.99 -13.94
N ARG A 332 28.75 -11.09 -13.32
CA ARG A 332 29.01 -12.46 -13.83
C ARG A 332 27.99 -12.91 -14.87
N ARG A 333 26.79 -12.37 -14.84
CA ARG A 333 25.68 -12.75 -15.74
C ARG A 333 24.94 -11.49 -16.22
N PRO A 334 25.29 -10.94 -17.36
CA PRO A 334 24.69 -9.72 -17.88
C PRO A 334 23.31 -9.96 -18.53
N ASP A 335 22.45 -10.78 -17.88
CA ASP A 335 21.06 -10.87 -18.30
C ASP A 335 20.22 -9.75 -17.62
N PRO A 336 19.11 -9.31 -18.26
CA PRO A 336 18.31 -8.20 -17.73
C PRO A 336 17.76 -8.44 -16.32
N ALA A 337 17.37 -9.66 -15.99
CA ALA A 337 16.80 -10.00 -14.69
C ALA A 337 17.85 -9.91 -13.57
N SER A 338 19.08 -10.38 -13.83
CA SER A 338 20.22 -10.24 -12.91
C SER A 338 20.59 -8.77 -12.72
N ALA A 339 20.51 -7.95 -13.76
CA ALA A 339 20.79 -6.53 -13.70
C ALA A 339 19.75 -5.78 -12.84
N GLU A 340 18.47 -6.08 -12.99
CA GLU A 340 17.39 -5.51 -12.16
C GLU A 340 17.53 -5.92 -10.69
N ALA A 341 17.76 -7.20 -10.41
CA ALA A 341 17.98 -7.69 -9.06
C ALA A 341 19.19 -7.03 -8.39
N SER A 342 20.28 -6.85 -9.12
CA SER A 342 21.48 -6.18 -8.64
C SER A 342 21.23 -4.71 -8.29
N ILE A 343 20.53 -3.96 -9.15
CA ILE A 343 20.16 -2.57 -8.89
C ILE A 343 19.24 -2.48 -7.66
N ALA A 344 18.24 -3.35 -7.56
CA ALA A 344 17.33 -3.40 -6.42
C ALA A 344 18.06 -3.72 -5.11
N GLY A 345 19.02 -4.67 -5.16
CA GLY A 345 19.90 -4.99 -4.03
C GLY A 345 20.77 -3.81 -3.61
N ALA A 346 21.34 -3.09 -4.58
CA ALA A 346 22.13 -1.88 -4.33
C ALA A 346 21.29 -0.78 -3.69
N GLN A 347 20.08 -0.55 -4.19
CA GLN A 347 19.13 0.41 -3.62
C GLN A 347 18.71 0.03 -2.20
N PHE A 348 18.51 -1.26 -1.94
CA PHE A 348 18.19 -1.75 -0.60
C PHE A 348 19.36 -1.52 0.38
N LEU A 349 20.61 -1.80 -0.01
CA LEU A 349 21.77 -1.53 0.83
C LEU A 349 21.96 -0.01 1.09
N ALA A 350 21.74 0.82 0.06
CA ALA A 350 21.78 2.27 0.22
C ALA A 350 20.72 2.77 1.21
N LEU A 351 19.50 2.21 1.14
CA LEU A 351 18.42 2.50 2.08
C LEU A 351 18.80 2.13 3.52
N LEU A 352 19.43 0.98 3.73
CA LEU A 352 19.90 0.57 5.05
C LEU A 352 21.07 1.43 5.57
N LEU A 353 21.93 1.94 4.69
CA LEU A 353 22.97 2.90 5.10
C LEU A 353 22.37 4.22 5.59
N GLU A 354 21.32 4.69 4.96
CA GLU A 354 20.65 5.95 5.28
C GLU A 354 19.82 5.84 6.57
N HIS A 355 19.10 4.74 6.74
CA HIS A 355 18.10 4.57 7.81
C HIS A 355 18.45 3.47 8.83
N GLY A 356 19.53 2.73 8.64
CA GLY A 356 19.87 1.52 9.43
C GLY A 356 20.12 1.77 10.91
N GLU A 357 20.45 3.00 11.32
CA GLU A 357 20.62 3.34 12.75
C GLU A 357 19.33 3.10 13.54
N ARG A 358 18.19 3.40 12.96
CA ARG A 358 16.87 3.21 13.58
C ARG A 358 16.50 1.76 13.80
N PHE A 359 17.06 0.86 13.00
CA PHE A 359 16.82 -0.60 13.08
C PHE A 359 17.91 -1.36 13.82
N GLY A 360 18.94 -0.67 14.30
CA GLY A 360 20.12 -1.34 14.85
C GLY A 360 20.96 -2.08 13.78
N LEU A 361 20.76 -1.77 12.51
CA LEU A 361 21.41 -2.44 11.36
C LEU A 361 22.57 -1.62 10.77
N ALA A 362 22.84 -0.42 11.28
CA ALA A 362 23.85 0.47 10.70
C ALA A 362 25.25 -0.14 10.64
N ALA A 363 25.66 -0.91 11.65
CA ALA A 363 26.95 -1.58 11.65
C ALA A 363 26.99 -2.68 10.60
N ALA A 364 25.99 -3.57 10.58
CA ALA A 364 25.92 -4.68 9.63
C ALA A 364 25.82 -4.19 8.17
N ALA A 365 25.05 -3.11 7.94
CA ALA A 365 24.96 -2.49 6.60
C ALA A 365 26.27 -1.87 6.17
N ARG A 366 27.00 -1.19 7.06
CA ARG A 366 28.33 -0.63 6.78
C ARG A 366 29.35 -1.73 6.48
N ASP A 367 29.37 -2.81 7.24
CA ASP A 367 30.27 -3.95 7.00
C ASP A 367 30.00 -4.57 5.63
N ALA A 368 28.72 -4.88 5.32
CA ALA A 368 28.34 -5.45 4.03
C ALA A 368 28.70 -4.54 2.84
N THR A 369 28.50 -3.23 2.97
CA THR A 369 28.84 -2.27 1.92
C THR A 369 30.35 -2.03 1.81
N SER A 370 31.11 -2.10 2.90
CA SER A 370 32.57 -2.03 2.86
C SER A 370 33.19 -3.22 2.13
N ASP A 371 32.72 -4.44 2.44
CA ASP A 371 33.14 -5.65 1.72
C ASP A 371 32.78 -5.60 0.25
N LEU A 372 31.57 -5.09 -0.08
CA LEU A 372 31.13 -4.89 -1.44
C LEU A 372 31.98 -3.84 -2.19
N ALA A 373 32.37 -2.76 -1.54
CA ALA A 373 33.25 -1.74 -2.11
C ALA A 373 34.62 -2.30 -2.51
N GLY A 374 35.20 -3.14 -1.66
CA GLY A 374 36.44 -3.87 -1.97
C GLY A 374 36.29 -4.74 -3.21
N ARG A 375 35.26 -5.56 -3.25
CA ARG A 375 34.96 -6.45 -4.40
C ARG A 375 34.70 -5.68 -5.70
N ILE A 376 33.97 -4.57 -5.64
CA ILE A 376 33.73 -3.69 -6.82
C ILE A 376 35.04 -3.07 -7.28
N GLY A 377 35.90 -2.65 -6.35
CA GLY A 377 37.24 -2.11 -6.66
C GLY A 377 38.09 -3.10 -7.44
N ASP A 378 38.22 -4.32 -6.89
CA ASP A 378 38.99 -5.41 -7.53
C ASP A 378 38.44 -5.78 -8.89
N ALA A 379 37.10 -5.95 -9.00
CA ALA A 379 36.45 -6.27 -10.25
C ALA A 379 36.61 -5.17 -11.30
N SER A 380 36.50 -3.90 -10.91
CA SER A 380 36.68 -2.76 -11.78
C SER A 380 38.12 -2.71 -12.32
N GLN A 381 39.11 -2.97 -11.47
CA GLN A 381 40.51 -3.00 -11.87
C GLN A 381 40.78 -4.13 -12.85
N ASN A 382 40.30 -5.34 -12.57
CA ASN A 382 40.43 -6.50 -13.44
C ASN A 382 39.78 -6.27 -14.82
N LEU A 383 38.58 -5.68 -14.85
CA LEU A 383 37.89 -5.33 -16.10
C LEU A 383 38.64 -4.26 -16.90
N ILE A 384 39.19 -3.24 -16.25
CA ILE A 384 40.00 -2.19 -16.91
C ILE A 384 41.28 -2.79 -17.47
N GLU A 385 41.93 -3.70 -16.77
CA GLU A 385 43.13 -4.41 -17.29
C GLU A 385 42.79 -5.31 -18.49
N ALA A 386 41.70 -6.08 -18.40
CA ALA A 386 41.21 -6.91 -19.49
C ALA A 386 40.84 -6.07 -20.73
N MET A 387 40.21 -4.92 -20.49
CA MET A 387 39.84 -3.96 -21.55
C MET A 387 41.07 -3.41 -22.29
N ARG A 388 42.13 -3.09 -21.55
CA ARG A 388 43.41 -2.63 -22.14
C ARG A 388 44.12 -3.70 -22.94
N ALA A 389 43.94 -4.97 -22.58
CA ALA A 389 44.54 -6.11 -23.26
C ALA A 389 43.73 -6.62 -24.46
N SER A 390 42.48 -6.20 -24.61
CA SER A 390 41.56 -6.66 -25.65
C SER A 390 41.51 -5.67 -26.82
N PRO A 391 41.51 -6.15 -28.05
CA PRO A 391 41.27 -5.31 -29.23
C PRO A 391 39.82 -4.83 -29.33
N ASP A 392 38.89 -5.51 -28.68
CA ASP A 392 37.46 -5.14 -28.65
C ASP A 392 37.01 -4.85 -27.20
N TYR A 393 37.05 -3.58 -26.81
CA TYR A 393 36.65 -3.13 -25.50
C TYR A 393 35.13 -3.04 -25.33
N SER A 394 34.34 -3.12 -26.39
CA SER A 394 32.89 -3.05 -26.34
C SER A 394 32.28 -4.22 -25.53
N LEU A 395 32.97 -5.35 -25.49
CA LEU A 395 32.58 -6.53 -24.72
C LEU A 395 32.52 -6.26 -23.22
N PHE A 396 33.28 -5.29 -22.71
CA PHE A 396 33.36 -4.97 -21.26
C PHE A 396 32.51 -3.78 -20.86
N ASP A 397 31.99 -3.00 -21.83
CA ASP A 397 31.25 -1.77 -21.57
C ASP A 397 30.01 -1.99 -20.67
N GLY A 398 29.25 -3.05 -20.96
CA GLY A 398 28.05 -3.38 -20.18
C GLY A 398 28.35 -3.66 -18.70
N HIS A 399 29.40 -4.44 -18.45
CA HIS A 399 29.84 -4.78 -17.08
C HIS A 399 30.34 -3.57 -16.31
N LEU A 400 31.16 -2.74 -16.95
CA LEU A 400 31.67 -1.51 -16.33
C LEU A 400 30.56 -0.49 -16.04
N GLN A 401 29.58 -0.37 -16.93
CA GLN A 401 28.42 0.49 -16.68
C GLN A 401 27.54 -0.02 -15.53
N ALA A 402 27.35 -1.33 -15.41
CA ALA A 402 26.63 -1.93 -14.30
C ALA A 402 27.35 -1.66 -12.96
N LEU A 403 28.66 -1.88 -12.89
CA LEU A 403 29.46 -1.56 -11.70
C LEU A 403 29.44 -0.06 -11.35
N LEU A 404 29.51 0.80 -12.36
CA LEU A 404 29.42 2.25 -12.14
C LEU A 404 28.08 2.63 -11.54
N ARG A 405 26.96 2.11 -12.09
CA ARG A 405 25.63 2.39 -11.60
C ARG A 405 25.41 1.88 -10.16
N ILE A 406 25.89 0.69 -9.84
CA ILE A 406 25.84 0.16 -8.46
C ILE A 406 26.63 1.06 -7.52
N THR A 407 27.83 1.47 -7.91
CA THR A 407 28.71 2.34 -7.12
C THR A 407 28.06 3.70 -6.84
N GLU A 408 27.41 4.29 -7.84
CA GLU A 408 26.67 5.56 -7.70
C GLU A 408 25.47 5.44 -6.77
N ILE A 409 24.74 4.32 -6.79
CA ILE A 409 23.60 4.08 -5.91
C ILE A 409 24.03 3.96 -4.45
N ILE A 410 25.08 3.16 -4.17
CA ILE A 410 25.48 2.84 -2.79
C ILE A 410 26.29 3.98 -2.16
N PHE A 411 27.24 4.56 -2.90
CA PHE A 411 28.23 5.47 -2.35
C PHE A 411 27.98 6.95 -2.67
N LYS A 412 26.91 7.28 -3.40
CA LYS A 412 26.43 8.62 -3.80
C LYS A 412 27.51 9.59 -4.28
N ASP A 413 28.61 9.77 -3.54
CA ASP A 413 29.72 10.70 -3.84
C ASP A 413 31.09 10.05 -3.73
N GLY A 414 32.06 10.54 -4.50
CA GLY A 414 33.49 10.16 -4.41
C GLY A 414 33.86 8.89 -5.18
N PRO A 415 33.62 7.66 -4.67
CA PRO A 415 34.07 6.43 -5.34
C PRO A 415 33.50 6.23 -6.74
N GLY A 416 32.20 6.55 -6.94
CA GLY A 416 31.56 6.49 -8.24
C GLY A 416 32.16 7.47 -9.25
N ALA A 417 32.43 8.70 -8.83
CA ALA A 417 33.05 9.71 -9.68
C ALA A 417 34.50 9.34 -10.03
N GLN A 418 35.25 8.74 -9.09
CA GLN A 418 36.60 8.25 -9.34
C GLN A 418 36.61 7.08 -10.32
N LEU A 419 35.71 6.09 -10.14
CA LEU A 419 35.56 4.99 -11.07
C LEU A 419 35.18 5.47 -12.46
N ALA A 420 34.22 6.39 -12.59
CA ALA A 420 33.83 6.98 -13.86
C ALA A 420 34.96 7.73 -14.57
N ARG A 421 35.85 8.40 -13.84
CA ARG A 421 37.06 9.03 -14.39
C ARG A 421 38.04 7.99 -14.92
N THR A 422 38.31 6.96 -14.13
CA THR A 422 39.23 5.88 -14.49
C THR A 422 38.77 5.14 -15.74
N MET A 423 37.45 4.86 -15.83
CA MET A 423 36.84 4.26 -17.02
C MET A 423 37.00 5.14 -18.28
N ARG A 424 36.74 6.45 -18.16
CA ARG A 424 36.94 7.40 -19.27
C ARG A 424 38.39 7.43 -19.76
N MET A 425 39.34 7.48 -18.83
CA MET A 425 40.75 7.48 -19.17
C MET A 425 41.18 6.16 -19.84
N ALA A 426 40.66 5.01 -19.34
CA ALA A 426 40.94 3.72 -19.97
C ALA A 426 40.41 3.64 -21.41
N ARG A 427 39.23 4.15 -21.70
CA ARG A 427 38.67 4.25 -23.07
C ARG A 427 39.49 5.13 -23.98
N GLN A 428 39.98 6.26 -23.47
CA GLN A 428 40.83 7.18 -24.27
C GLN A 428 42.18 6.58 -24.60
N SER A 429 42.78 5.85 -23.67
CA SER A 429 44.08 5.19 -23.89
C SER A 429 43.98 3.94 -24.79
N SER A 430 42.82 3.34 -24.95
CA SER A 430 42.59 2.20 -25.85
C SER A 430 42.23 2.64 -27.29
N ALA A 431 41.85 3.90 -27.47
CA ALA A 431 41.52 4.48 -28.78
C ALA A 431 42.72 5.20 -29.42
N ALA A 432 43.83 5.34 -28.71
CA ALA A 432 45.10 5.90 -29.16
C ALA A 432 46.11 4.79 -29.48
#